data_43792a69f5ddb5bddfb7a5beea9f9916
#
_entry.id   43792a69f5ddb5bddfb7a5beea9f9916
#
_cell.length_a   1.000
_cell.length_b   1.000
_cell.length_c   1.000
_cell.angle_alpha   90.00
_cell.angle_beta   90.00
_cell.angle_gamma   90.00
#
_symmetry.space_group_name_H-M   'P 1'
#
loop_
_entity.id
_entity.type
_entity.pdbx_description
1 polymer ?
#
loop_
_entity_poly.entity_id
_entity_poly.type
_entity_poly.pdbx_seq_one_letter_code
_entity_poly.pdbx_strand_id
1 'polypeptide(L)'
;MLTRPFGLLKFCLLACGISAASLANAALTIEITQRLNEATPIAVVPFGGVQSADNTGAIMAADLDRSGSFNVVERSKLPSLPSSSAEILPSVWQSVPADYIVVGSVSRLPDGRLSYRYELLKRGGLERVLGETFTVDSGRARDAAHYIADKIYKQATGEPGIFATKILYVNQYNRDGRKRYRLELSDIDGARQVTLLDSVEPILSPTWSPSARQIAYVSFESRKPAIFVQNLSTRQRTKLTDFSGLNGAPSWSPDGKRMAMTLSRDGNPELYVMDLTTNTLTRLTNNPAIDTEPRWTSDGKSLVFTSDRSGGPQIYRLNIATGDTKRLTFTGKFNARADISPNDRHLAMVHQAGGNNYTIALQDLSNGIFSTLTDTPLDESPSFSPNSKMVVYATRKGNKGVLGIMSLDGRFKLRLPAVDGEVREPVWSPYLR
;
A
#
# COMPACT_ATOMS: atom_id res chain seq x y z
N MET A 1 -78.36 -35.14 24.57
CA MET A 1 -78.98 -34.09 23.73
C MET A 1 -77.90 -33.28 23.16
N LEU A 2 -77.55 -33.49 21.89
CA LEU A 2 -77.67 -32.54 20.78
C LEU A 2 -76.67 -31.35 20.93
N THR A 3 -75.80 -30.98 20.03
CA THR A 3 -75.62 -31.17 18.57
C THR A 3 -74.20 -30.64 18.23
N ARG A 4 -73.52 -31.26 17.29
CA ARG A 4 -72.40 -30.71 16.52
C ARG A 4 -72.95 -29.72 15.49
N PRO A 5 -72.13 -28.75 15.02
CA PRO A 5 -71.84 -28.79 13.61
C PRO A 5 -70.38 -28.40 13.23
N PHE A 6 -69.96 -29.09 12.25
CA PHE A 6 -69.22 -28.81 11.01
C PHE A 6 -68.10 -27.75 11.03
N GLY A 7 -66.96 -28.25 10.70
CA GLY A 7 -65.73 -27.57 10.44
C GLY A 7 -65.60 -26.96 9.06
N LEU A 8 -64.72 -25.94 8.96
CA LEU A 8 -64.19 -25.45 7.71
C LEU A 8 -62.68 -25.68 7.71
N LEU A 9 -62.23 -26.53 6.80
CA LEU A 9 -60.85 -26.79 6.47
C LEU A 9 -60.30 -25.56 5.71
N LYS A 10 -59.45 -24.74 6.34
CA LYS A 10 -58.72 -23.70 5.65
C LYS A 10 -57.38 -24.25 5.20
N PHE A 11 -57.22 -24.44 3.91
CA PHE A 11 -55.97 -24.67 3.23
C PHE A 11 -55.09 -23.40 3.36
N CYS A 12 -54.01 -23.47 4.17
CA CYS A 12 -52.95 -22.47 4.11
C CYS A 12 -51.94 -22.89 3.05
N LEU A 13 -51.98 -22.20 1.91
CA LEU A 13 -50.88 -22.22 0.93
C LEU A 13 -49.68 -21.53 1.55
N LEU A 14 -48.66 -22.32 1.89
CA LEU A 14 -47.34 -21.83 2.30
C LEU A 14 -46.60 -21.42 1.04
N ALA A 15 -46.60 -20.10 0.72
CA ALA A 15 -45.74 -19.53 -0.32
C ALA A 15 -44.30 -19.46 0.23
N CYS A 16 -43.45 -20.43 -0.19
CA CYS A 16 -42.00 -20.31 -0.01
C CYS A 16 -41.48 -19.16 -0.85
N GLY A 17 -41.37 -18.00 -0.24
CA GLY A 17 -40.61 -16.88 -0.78
C GLY A 17 -39.11 -17.19 -0.74
N ILE A 18 -38.54 -17.56 -1.89
CA ILE A 18 -37.09 -17.59 -2.07
C ILE A 18 -36.59 -16.13 -2.04
N SER A 19 -36.16 -15.66 -0.88
CA SER A 19 -35.41 -14.43 -0.77
C SER A 19 -34.04 -14.66 -1.42
N ALA A 20 -33.90 -14.22 -2.67
CA ALA A 20 -32.59 -14.01 -3.27
C ALA A 20 -31.85 -12.94 -2.46
N ALA A 21 -31.00 -13.36 -1.54
CA ALA A 21 -30.03 -12.48 -0.92
C ALA A 21 -29.08 -12.00 -2.03
N SER A 22 -29.34 -10.81 -2.55
CA SER A 22 -28.37 -10.06 -3.34
C SER A 22 -27.14 -9.87 -2.46
N LEU A 23 -26.06 -10.57 -2.78
CA LEU A 23 -24.73 -10.25 -2.31
C LEU A 23 -24.41 -8.85 -2.83
N ALA A 24 -24.80 -7.84 -2.07
CA ALA A 24 -24.28 -6.50 -2.25
C ALA A 24 -22.77 -6.61 -1.99
N ASN A 25 -21.97 -6.64 -3.04
CA ASN A 25 -20.56 -6.26 -2.95
C ASN A 25 -20.55 -4.85 -2.39
N ALA A 26 -20.31 -4.73 -1.10
CA ALA A 26 -20.03 -3.44 -0.48
C ALA A 26 -18.79 -2.90 -1.19
N ALA A 27 -18.98 -1.97 -2.12
CA ALA A 27 -17.89 -1.26 -2.75
C ALA A 27 -17.04 -0.67 -1.63
N LEU A 28 -15.74 -1.00 -1.61
CA LEU A 28 -14.78 -0.42 -0.69
C LEU A 28 -14.84 1.10 -0.85
N THR A 29 -15.43 1.81 0.12
CA THR A 29 -15.54 3.26 0.05
C THR A 29 -14.23 3.85 0.55
N ILE A 30 -13.40 4.30 -0.37
CA ILE A 30 -12.19 5.08 -0.09
C ILE A 30 -12.63 6.49 0.30
N GLU A 31 -12.20 6.93 1.47
CA GLU A 31 -12.51 8.27 1.98
C GLU A 31 -11.31 9.18 1.76
N ILE A 32 -11.43 10.16 0.85
CA ILE A 32 -10.45 11.23 0.69
C ILE A 32 -10.76 12.30 1.74
N THR A 33 -9.87 12.41 2.74
CA THR A 33 -10.07 13.32 3.87
C THR A 33 -9.51 14.72 3.62
N GLN A 34 -8.59 14.85 2.64
CA GLN A 34 -8.00 16.14 2.24
C GLN A 34 -7.50 16.07 0.80
N ARG A 35 -7.73 17.13 0.00
CA ARG A 35 -7.30 17.26 -1.41
C ARG A 35 -6.35 18.44 -1.61
N LEU A 36 -5.51 18.36 -2.63
CA LEU A 36 -4.72 19.49 -3.12
C LEU A 36 -5.64 20.48 -3.85
N ASN A 37 -5.50 21.77 -3.57
CA ASN A 37 -6.26 22.82 -4.27
C ASN A 37 -5.79 23.04 -5.72
N GLU A 38 -4.61 22.54 -6.09
CA GLU A 38 -3.94 22.74 -7.39
C GLU A 38 -3.88 21.45 -8.23
N ALA A 39 -4.80 20.50 -8.00
CA ALA A 39 -4.84 19.27 -8.77
C ALA A 39 -5.17 19.54 -10.25
N THR A 40 -4.41 18.92 -11.17
CA THR A 40 -4.58 19.08 -12.62
C THR A 40 -5.92 18.47 -13.08
N PRO A 41 -6.80 19.26 -13.74
CA PRO A 41 -8.05 18.72 -14.25
C PRO A 41 -7.82 17.73 -15.40
N ILE A 42 -8.45 16.55 -15.32
CA ILE A 42 -8.32 15.49 -16.34
C ILE A 42 -9.70 14.88 -16.64
N ALA A 43 -10.01 14.77 -17.93
CA ALA A 43 -11.21 14.07 -18.39
C ALA A 43 -10.83 12.63 -18.76
N VAL A 44 -11.41 11.66 -18.07
CA VAL A 44 -11.23 10.23 -18.37
C VAL A 44 -12.51 9.72 -19.01
N VAL A 45 -12.46 9.50 -20.32
CA VAL A 45 -13.59 8.96 -21.07
C VAL A 45 -13.70 7.46 -20.79
N PRO A 46 -14.91 6.92 -20.51
CA PRO A 46 -15.12 5.48 -20.45
C PRO A 46 -14.63 4.80 -21.72
N PHE A 47 -13.85 3.74 -21.57
CA PHE A 47 -13.28 3.03 -22.73
C PHE A 47 -14.38 2.35 -23.54
N GLY A 48 -14.32 2.52 -24.85
CA GLY A 48 -15.23 1.87 -25.81
C GLY A 48 -14.94 0.38 -25.98
N GLY A 49 -15.87 -0.35 -26.62
CA GLY A 49 -15.70 -1.76 -26.96
C GLY A 49 -16.11 -2.74 -25.87
N VAL A 50 -15.31 -3.80 -25.65
CA VAL A 50 -15.65 -4.88 -24.72
C VAL A 50 -15.62 -4.38 -23.29
N GLN A 51 -16.75 -4.54 -22.58
CA GLN A 51 -16.81 -4.29 -21.15
C GLN A 51 -16.26 -5.51 -20.41
N SER A 52 -15.25 -5.31 -19.56
CA SER A 52 -14.80 -6.31 -18.59
C SER A 52 -15.55 -6.14 -17.28
N ALA A 53 -15.53 -7.17 -16.42
CA ALA A 53 -16.08 -7.08 -15.07
C ALA A 53 -15.45 -5.93 -14.29
N ASP A 54 -14.17 -5.63 -14.55
CA ASP A 54 -13.46 -4.46 -14.08
C ASP A 54 -13.54 -3.36 -15.13
N ASN A 55 -14.27 -2.30 -14.83
CA ASN A 55 -14.35 -1.14 -15.73
C ASN A 55 -13.02 -0.38 -15.71
N THR A 56 -12.19 -0.60 -16.73
CA THR A 56 -10.83 -0.05 -16.86
C THR A 56 -10.81 1.48 -16.73
N GLY A 57 -11.73 2.17 -17.41
CA GLY A 57 -11.82 3.63 -17.34
C GLY A 57 -12.16 4.15 -15.95
N ALA A 58 -13.06 3.46 -15.23
CA ALA A 58 -13.44 3.85 -13.87
C ALA A 58 -12.29 3.61 -12.87
N ILE A 59 -11.58 2.49 -12.99
CA ILE A 59 -10.42 2.20 -12.13
C ILE A 59 -9.32 3.23 -12.36
N MET A 60 -8.97 3.49 -13.61
CA MET A 60 -7.96 4.49 -13.98
C MET A 60 -8.34 5.90 -13.49
N ALA A 61 -9.60 6.31 -13.67
CA ALA A 61 -10.09 7.59 -13.17
C ALA A 61 -9.95 7.68 -11.65
N ALA A 62 -10.31 6.62 -10.94
CA ALA A 62 -10.18 6.54 -9.49
C ALA A 62 -8.71 6.54 -9.04
N ASP A 63 -7.79 5.90 -9.77
CA ASP A 63 -6.36 5.92 -9.49
C ASP A 63 -5.80 7.35 -9.59
N LEU A 64 -6.09 8.03 -10.70
CA LEU A 64 -5.63 9.40 -10.92
C LEU A 64 -6.18 10.36 -9.85
N ASP A 65 -7.47 10.25 -9.49
CA ASP A 65 -8.09 11.05 -8.44
C ASP A 65 -7.45 10.78 -7.06
N ARG A 66 -7.18 9.51 -6.73
CA ARG A 66 -6.52 9.09 -5.49
C ARG A 66 -5.05 9.50 -5.38
N SER A 67 -4.42 9.88 -6.47
CA SER A 67 -3.05 10.42 -6.41
C SER A 67 -2.98 11.80 -5.76
N GLY A 68 -4.11 12.50 -5.65
CA GLY A 68 -4.16 13.90 -5.25
C GLY A 68 -3.61 14.88 -6.29
N SER A 69 -2.96 14.39 -7.35
CA SER A 69 -2.37 15.21 -8.40
C SER A 69 -3.37 15.59 -9.49
N PHE A 70 -4.49 14.87 -9.58
CA PHE A 70 -5.53 15.11 -10.57
C PHE A 70 -6.89 15.36 -9.95
N ASN A 71 -7.67 16.19 -10.64
CA ASN A 71 -9.10 16.38 -10.41
C ASN A 71 -9.84 15.81 -11.61
N VAL A 72 -10.47 14.64 -11.42
CA VAL A 72 -11.15 13.94 -12.52
C VAL A 72 -12.48 14.60 -12.81
N VAL A 73 -12.68 15.00 -14.06
CA VAL A 73 -13.94 15.60 -14.54
C VAL A 73 -15.07 14.57 -14.44
N GLU A 74 -16.18 14.94 -13.81
CA GLU A 74 -17.36 14.09 -13.70
C GLU A 74 -17.88 13.63 -15.07
N ARG A 75 -18.23 12.35 -15.18
CA ARG A 75 -18.74 11.78 -16.43
C ARG A 75 -19.93 12.53 -17.02
N SER A 76 -20.80 13.10 -16.19
CA SER A 76 -21.96 13.89 -16.62
C SER A 76 -21.60 15.18 -17.36
N LYS A 77 -20.36 15.66 -17.18
CA LYS A 77 -19.83 16.86 -17.85
C LYS A 77 -19.11 16.56 -19.16
N LEU A 78 -19.00 15.28 -19.54
CA LEU A 78 -18.40 14.88 -20.83
C LEU A 78 -19.44 14.99 -21.94
N PRO A 79 -19.14 15.74 -23.02
CA PRO A 79 -20.12 16.00 -24.08
C PRO A 79 -20.39 14.80 -25.00
N SER A 80 -19.44 13.85 -25.07
CA SER A 80 -19.53 12.60 -25.83
C SER A 80 -18.61 11.55 -25.24
N LEU A 81 -18.66 10.31 -25.74
CA LEU A 81 -17.83 9.19 -25.28
C LEU A 81 -16.95 8.63 -26.41
N PRO A 82 -16.00 9.43 -26.95
CA PRO A 82 -15.09 8.98 -28.00
C PRO A 82 -14.19 7.85 -27.53
N SER A 83 -13.90 6.89 -28.39
CA SER A 83 -12.97 5.79 -28.16
C SER A 83 -11.57 6.04 -28.75
N SER A 84 -11.43 7.10 -29.53
CA SER A 84 -10.17 7.55 -30.14
C SER A 84 -10.13 9.07 -30.28
N SER A 85 -8.94 9.63 -30.47
CA SER A 85 -8.77 11.06 -30.74
C SER A 85 -9.45 11.53 -32.01
N ALA A 86 -9.61 10.65 -33.03
CA ALA A 86 -10.27 10.96 -34.29
C ALA A 86 -11.78 11.26 -34.13
N GLU A 87 -12.41 10.77 -33.05
CA GLU A 87 -13.84 10.99 -32.76
C GLU A 87 -14.09 12.26 -31.94
N ILE A 88 -13.04 12.95 -31.49
CA ILE A 88 -13.15 14.17 -30.71
C ILE A 88 -13.43 15.35 -31.62
N LEU A 89 -14.56 16.03 -31.40
CA LEU A 89 -14.89 17.28 -32.08
C LEU A 89 -14.31 18.46 -31.28
N PRO A 90 -13.28 19.17 -31.77
CA PRO A 90 -12.61 20.23 -31.03
C PRO A 90 -13.54 21.30 -30.50
N SER A 91 -14.51 21.74 -31.32
CA SER A 91 -15.50 22.78 -30.95
C SER A 91 -16.35 22.40 -29.72
N VAL A 92 -16.60 21.11 -29.51
CA VAL A 92 -17.42 20.60 -28.41
C VAL A 92 -16.54 20.40 -27.16
N TRP A 93 -15.34 19.86 -27.34
CA TRP A 93 -14.45 19.49 -26.21
C TRP A 93 -13.67 20.69 -25.63
N GLN A 94 -13.61 21.84 -26.32
CA GLN A 94 -13.02 23.07 -25.79
C GLN A 94 -13.73 23.59 -24.52
N SER A 95 -14.99 23.27 -24.33
CA SER A 95 -15.76 23.68 -23.13
C SER A 95 -15.50 22.78 -21.89
N VAL A 96 -14.90 21.59 -22.07
CA VAL A 96 -14.62 20.69 -20.94
C VAL A 96 -13.50 21.27 -20.09
N PRO A 97 -13.69 21.43 -18.77
CA PRO A 97 -12.67 22.00 -17.88
C PRO A 97 -11.60 20.94 -17.53
N ALA A 98 -10.79 20.55 -18.52
CA ALA A 98 -9.75 19.56 -18.37
C ALA A 98 -8.47 19.98 -19.11
N ASP A 99 -7.31 19.81 -18.51
CA ASP A 99 -6.01 20.06 -19.16
C ASP A 99 -5.57 18.86 -20.01
N TYR A 100 -6.04 17.67 -19.63
CA TYR A 100 -5.81 16.42 -20.32
C TYR A 100 -7.11 15.67 -20.55
N ILE A 101 -7.16 14.95 -21.67
CA ILE A 101 -8.28 14.09 -22.06
C ILE A 101 -7.73 12.70 -22.34
N VAL A 102 -8.30 11.67 -21.71
CA VAL A 102 -7.96 10.26 -21.94
C VAL A 102 -9.10 9.61 -22.69
N VAL A 103 -8.80 9.02 -23.83
CA VAL A 103 -9.71 8.19 -24.62
C VAL A 103 -9.11 6.81 -24.83
N GLY A 104 -9.95 5.80 -25.07
CA GLY A 104 -9.45 4.47 -25.32
C GLY A 104 -10.53 3.45 -25.67
N SER A 105 -10.08 2.28 -26.07
CA SER A 105 -10.94 1.15 -26.43
C SER A 105 -10.33 -0.17 -25.99
N VAL A 106 -11.21 -1.15 -25.77
CA VAL A 106 -10.84 -2.54 -25.45
C VAL A 106 -11.48 -3.45 -26.47
N SER A 107 -10.68 -4.33 -27.07
CA SER A 107 -11.16 -5.38 -27.97
C SER A 107 -10.72 -6.75 -27.48
N ARG A 108 -11.53 -7.79 -27.78
CA ARG A 108 -11.16 -9.18 -27.51
C ARG A 108 -10.51 -9.79 -28.73
N LEU A 109 -9.34 -10.37 -28.53
CA LEU A 109 -8.60 -11.10 -29.57
C LEU A 109 -9.16 -12.53 -29.72
N PRO A 110 -8.90 -13.21 -30.87
CA PRO A 110 -9.35 -14.57 -31.10
C PRO A 110 -8.86 -15.59 -30.06
N ASP A 111 -7.71 -15.36 -29.44
CA ASP A 111 -7.14 -16.17 -28.38
C ASP A 111 -7.72 -15.87 -26.98
N GLY A 112 -8.70 -14.98 -26.89
CA GLY A 112 -9.40 -14.62 -25.65
C GLY A 112 -8.72 -13.51 -24.84
N ARG A 113 -7.50 -13.09 -25.18
CA ARG A 113 -6.83 -11.94 -24.55
C ARG A 113 -7.56 -10.64 -24.86
N LEU A 114 -7.28 -9.61 -24.03
CA LEU A 114 -7.81 -8.26 -24.24
C LEU A 114 -6.71 -7.36 -24.82
N SER A 115 -7.04 -6.64 -25.89
CA SER A 115 -6.21 -5.61 -26.50
C SER A 115 -6.74 -4.25 -26.07
N TYR A 116 -5.87 -3.46 -25.45
CA TYR A 116 -6.13 -2.10 -25.00
C TYR A 116 -5.45 -1.13 -25.93
N ARG A 117 -6.18 -0.10 -26.35
CA ARG A 117 -5.64 1.08 -27.02
C ARG A 117 -6.06 2.30 -26.21
N TYR A 118 -5.13 3.19 -25.89
CA TYR A 118 -5.43 4.45 -25.22
C TYR A 118 -4.61 5.59 -25.77
N GLU A 119 -5.12 6.80 -25.62
CA GLU A 119 -4.49 8.04 -26.02
C GLU A 119 -4.71 9.10 -24.94
N LEU A 120 -3.66 9.84 -24.61
CA LEU A 120 -3.70 11.03 -23.76
C LEU A 120 -3.51 12.26 -24.65
N LEU A 121 -4.45 13.16 -24.60
CA LEU A 121 -4.45 14.40 -25.37
C LEU A 121 -4.28 15.60 -24.42
N LYS A 122 -3.49 16.58 -24.86
CA LYS A 122 -3.38 17.87 -24.18
C LYS A 122 -4.43 18.83 -24.78
N ARG A 123 -5.22 19.50 -23.92
CA ARG A 123 -6.38 20.30 -24.32
C ARG A 123 -6.07 21.40 -25.32
N GLY A 124 -4.98 22.16 -25.18
CA GLY A 124 -4.72 23.39 -25.94
C GLY A 124 -4.65 23.25 -27.47
N GLY A 125 -4.60 22.04 -28.02
CA GLY A 125 -4.62 21.74 -29.46
C GLY A 125 -5.09 20.32 -29.74
N LEU A 126 -5.56 19.60 -28.73
CA LEU A 126 -5.88 18.18 -28.78
C LEU A 126 -4.68 17.33 -29.27
N GLU A 127 -3.47 17.80 -28.98
CA GLU A 127 -2.25 17.10 -29.30
C GLU A 127 -2.17 15.81 -28.54
N ARG A 128 -1.92 14.69 -29.22
CA ARG A 128 -1.66 13.39 -28.59
C ARG A 128 -0.26 13.38 -28.01
N VAL A 129 -0.15 13.45 -26.67
CA VAL A 129 1.12 13.44 -25.94
C VAL A 129 1.55 12.05 -25.47
N LEU A 130 0.61 11.08 -25.46
CA LEU A 130 0.88 9.68 -25.14
C LEU A 130 -0.15 8.81 -25.88
N GLY A 131 0.25 7.61 -26.29
CA GLY A 131 -0.65 6.59 -26.82
C GLY A 131 0.06 5.27 -27.03
N GLU A 132 -0.63 4.20 -26.68
CA GLU A 132 -0.08 2.85 -26.74
C GLU A 132 -1.19 1.83 -27.05
N THR A 133 -0.78 0.72 -27.67
CA THR A 133 -1.63 -0.48 -27.82
C THR A 133 -0.87 -1.66 -27.24
N PHE A 134 -1.51 -2.40 -26.32
CA PHE A 134 -0.93 -3.57 -25.68
C PHE A 134 -1.99 -4.63 -25.36
N THR A 135 -1.56 -5.84 -25.04
CA THR A 135 -2.45 -6.96 -24.75
C THR A 135 -2.19 -7.55 -23.37
N VAL A 136 -3.27 -7.98 -22.71
CA VAL A 136 -3.22 -8.69 -21.44
C VAL A 136 -4.16 -9.89 -21.45
N ASP A 137 -3.95 -10.85 -20.56
CA ASP A 137 -4.91 -11.91 -20.33
C ASP A 137 -6.24 -11.34 -19.81
N SER A 138 -7.36 -11.96 -20.12
CA SER A 138 -8.70 -11.45 -19.83
C SER A 138 -8.95 -11.20 -18.33
N GLY A 139 -8.29 -11.94 -17.45
CA GLY A 139 -8.35 -11.74 -15.98
C GLY A 139 -7.51 -10.58 -15.46
N ARG A 140 -6.74 -9.88 -16.32
CA ARG A 140 -5.82 -8.81 -15.92
C ARG A 140 -6.28 -7.40 -16.31
N ALA A 141 -7.58 -7.22 -16.51
CA ALA A 141 -8.16 -5.92 -16.89
C ALA A 141 -7.83 -4.81 -15.88
N ARG A 142 -7.83 -5.14 -14.59
CA ARG A 142 -7.46 -4.21 -13.52
C ARG A 142 -5.98 -3.83 -13.57
N ASP A 143 -5.09 -4.79 -13.86
CA ASP A 143 -3.66 -4.49 -14.03
C ASP A 143 -3.42 -3.55 -15.22
N ALA A 144 -4.19 -3.72 -16.30
CA ALA A 144 -4.15 -2.81 -17.45
C ALA A 144 -4.58 -1.38 -17.07
N ALA A 145 -5.63 -1.23 -16.24
CA ALA A 145 -6.09 0.07 -15.77
C ALA A 145 -5.00 0.78 -14.95
N HIS A 146 -4.39 0.11 -13.99
CA HIS A 146 -3.30 0.64 -13.17
C HIS A 146 -2.06 0.99 -14.03
N TYR A 147 -1.72 0.14 -14.99
CA TYR A 147 -0.61 0.40 -15.92
C TYR A 147 -0.84 1.68 -16.75
N ILE A 148 -2.05 1.85 -17.30
CA ILE A 148 -2.40 3.06 -18.07
C ILE A 148 -2.35 4.30 -17.15
N ALA A 149 -2.90 4.20 -15.94
CA ALA A 149 -2.85 5.28 -14.96
C ALA A 149 -1.41 5.68 -14.61
N ASP A 150 -0.49 4.71 -14.41
CA ASP A 150 0.93 4.96 -14.16
C ASP A 150 1.60 5.70 -15.33
N LYS A 151 1.29 5.32 -16.57
CA LYS A 151 1.81 5.99 -17.76
C LYS A 151 1.31 7.43 -17.90
N ILE A 152 0.01 7.64 -17.68
CA ILE A 152 -0.61 8.97 -17.71
C ILE A 152 -0.02 9.84 -16.61
N TYR A 153 0.07 9.31 -15.39
CA TYR A 153 0.65 10.02 -14.26
C TYR A 153 2.07 10.48 -14.58
N LYS A 154 2.91 9.59 -15.10
CA LYS A 154 4.29 9.90 -15.48
C LYS A 154 4.36 10.96 -16.58
N GLN A 155 3.52 10.86 -17.61
CA GLN A 155 3.50 11.82 -18.72
C GLN A 155 3.10 13.23 -18.26
N ALA A 156 2.15 13.32 -17.35
CA ALA A 156 1.62 14.61 -16.90
C ALA A 156 2.45 15.27 -15.78
N THR A 157 3.08 14.46 -14.91
CA THR A 157 3.80 14.96 -13.71
C THR A 157 5.31 14.85 -13.83
N GLY A 158 5.84 14.04 -14.72
CA GLY A 158 7.26 13.68 -14.82
C GLY A 158 7.69 12.59 -13.84
N GLU A 159 6.87 12.24 -12.85
CA GLU A 159 7.17 11.28 -11.81
C GLU A 159 6.59 9.89 -12.12
N PRO A 160 7.27 8.79 -11.77
CA PRO A 160 6.70 7.45 -11.96
C PRO A 160 5.39 7.28 -11.18
N GLY A 161 4.38 6.69 -11.81
CA GLY A 161 3.15 6.28 -11.13
C GLY A 161 3.38 5.11 -10.18
N ILE A 162 2.42 4.88 -9.29
CA ILE A 162 2.50 3.86 -8.23
C ILE A 162 1.26 2.94 -8.18
N PHE A 163 0.34 3.08 -9.13
CA PHE A 163 -0.98 2.43 -9.08
C PHE A 163 -0.89 0.91 -9.27
N ALA A 164 0.09 0.44 -10.04
CA ALA A 164 0.35 -1.00 -10.20
C ALA A 164 1.10 -1.63 -9.01
N THR A 165 1.42 -0.88 -7.96
CA THR A 165 2.09 -1.41 -6.76
C THR A 165 1.10 -2.04 -5.78
N LYS A 166 1.61 -2.64 -4.71
CA LYS A 166 0.83 -3.38 -3.72
C LYS A 166 1.14 -2.89 -2.30
N ILE A 167 0.24 -3.19 -1.37
CA ILE A 167 0.47 -3.04 0.06
C ILE A 167 0.43 -4.41 0.71
N LEU A 168 1.47 -4.75 1.47
CA LEU A 168 1.55 -5.91 2.35
C LEU A 168 1.27 -5.43 3.77
N TYR A 169 0.41 -6.12 4.52
CA TYR A 169 0.04 -5.71 5.88
C TYR A 169 -0.37 -6.91 6.73
N VAL A 170 -0.39 -6.70 8.03
CA VAL A 170 -0.93 -7.66 9.00
C VAL A 170 -2.34 -7.25 9.36
N ASN A 171 -3.27 -8.19 9.29
CA ASN A 171 -4.65 -8.02 9.74
C ASN A 171 -4.91 -8.88 10.97
N GLN A 172 -5.14 -8.22 12.12
CA GLN A 172 -5.53 -8.90 13.36
C GLN A 172 -7.04 -8.95 13.44
N TYR A 173 -7.61 -10.15 13.57
CA TYR A 173 -9.05 -10.36 13.64
C TYR A 173 -9.43 -11.36 14.74
N ASN A 174 -10.70 -11.41 15.09
CA ASN A 174 -11.22 -12.38 16.06
C ASN A 174 -12.00 -13.47 15.32
N ARG A 175 -11.71 -14.73 15.66
CA ARG A 175 -12.49 -15.88 15.20
C ARG A 175 -12.71 -16.83 16.37
N ASP A 176 -13.96 -17.17 16.61
CA ASP A 176 -14.36 -18.08 17.71
C ASP A 176 -13.83 -17.63 19.09
N GLY A 177 -13.86 -16.30 19.36
CA GLY A 177 -13.36 -15.70 20.59
C GLY A 177 -11.83 -15.66 20.75
N ARG A 178 -11.07 -16.05 19.71
CA ARG A 178 -9.60 -16.04 19.71
C ARG A 178 -9.06 -15.04 18.71
N LYS A 179 -7.98 -14.36 19.10
CA LYS A 179 -7.21 -13.51 18.18
C LYS A 179 -6.50 -14.36 17.14
N ARG A 180 -6.54 -13.92 15.91
CA ARG A 180 -5.82 -14.49 14.77
C ARG A 180 -5.15 -13.38 13.96
N TYR A 181 -4.18 -13.77 13.15
CA TYR A 181 -3.37 -12.85 12.35
C TYR A 181 -3.29 -13.35 10.93
N ARG A 182 -3.56 -12.47 9.97
CA ARG A 182 -3.35 -12.72 8.55
C ARG A 182 -2.26 -11.82 8.02
N LEU A 183 -1.35 -12.38 7.26
CA LEU A 183 -0.48 -11.62 6.38
C LEU A 183 -1.22 -11.47 5.06
N GLU A 184 -1.57 -10.27 4.70
CA GLU A 184 -2.42 -9.95 3.56
C GLU A 184 -1.71 -9.04 2.56
N LEU A 185 -2.06 -9.21 1.30
CA LEU A 185 -1.61 -8.43 0.16
C LEU A 185 -2.81 -7.85 -0.55
N SER A 186 -2.77 -6.57 -0.91
CA SER A 186 -3.81 -5.92 -1.72
C SER A 186 -3.22 -4.97 -2.76
N ASP A 187 -4.05 -4.53 -3.70
CA ASP A 187 -3.77 -3.34 -4.49
C ASP A 187 -3.70 -2.12 -3.58
N ILE A 188 -3.08 -1.03 -4.03
CA ILE A 188 -2.98 0.20 -3.23
C ILE A 188 -4.33 0.85 -2.92
N ASP A 189 -5.38 0.47 -3.66
CA ASP A 189 -6.75 0.91 -3.42
C ASP A 189 -7.55 -0.06 -2.54
N GLY A 190 -6.89 -1.09 -1.98
CA GLY A 190 -7.48 -2.09 -1.11
C GLY A 190 -8.20 -3.22 -1.82
N ALA A 191 -8.26 -3.22 -3.16
CA ALA A 191 -8.88 -4.31 -3.92
C ALA A 191 -7.97 -5.56 -3.98
N ARG A 192 -8.54 -6.67 -4.46
CA ARG A 192 -7.86 -7.96 -4.68
C ARG A 192 -7.05 -8.43 -3.47
N GLN A 193 -7.67 -8.38 -2.30
CA GLN A 193 -7.04 -8.89 -1.07
C GLN A 193 -6.73 -10.38 -1.19
N VAL A 194 -5.51 -10.75 -0.86
CA VAL A 194 -5.02 -12.14 -0.88
C VAL A 194 -4.36 -12.44 0.45
N THR A 195 -4.86 -13.45 1.16
CA THR A 195 -4.22 -13.97 2.36
C THR A 195 -3.00 -14.81 1.97
N LEU A 196 -1.83 -14.41 2.44
CA LEU A 196 -0.56 -15.11 2.25
C LEU A 196 -0.29 -16.13 3.35
N LEU A 197 -0.68 -15.81 4.57
CA LEU A 197 -0.57 -16.64 5.76
C LEU A 197 -1.73 -16.32 6.72
N ASP A 198 -2.35 -17.34 7.32
CA ASP A 198 -3.32 -17.23 8.43
C ASP A 198 -2.75 -17.97 9.63
N SER A 199 -2.59 -17.29 10.76
CA SER A 199 -1.92 -17.81 11.96
C SER A 199 -2.73 -17.54 13.22
N VAL A 200 -2.63 -18.46 14.18
CA VAL A 200 -3.10 -18.24 15.56
C VAL A 200 -2.10 -17.43 16.39
N GLU A 201 -0.84 -17.42 15.96
CA GLU A 201 0.24 -16.70 16.61
C GLU A 201 0.54 -15.40 15.86
N PRO A 202 1.11 -14.39 16.54
CA PRO A 202 1.43 -13.11 15.91
C PRO A 202 2.32 -13.22 14.68
N ILE A 203 2.05 -12.33 13.72
CA ILE A 203 2.90 -12.05 12.56
C ILE A 203 3.28 -10.57 12.68
N LEU A 204 4.57 -10.25 12.55
CA LEU A 204 5.10 -8.90 12.72
C LEU A 204 6.13 -8.56 11.64
N SER A 205 6.39 -7.28 11.47
CA SER A 205 7.47 -6.69 10.68
C SER A 205 7.59 -7.27 9.27
N PRO A 206 6.50 -7.29 8.48
CA PRO A 206 6.58 -7.70 7.10
C PRO A 206 7.47 -6.74 6.30
N THR A 207 8.17 -7.26 5.29
CA THR A 207 9.01 -6.47 4.40
C THR A 207 9.12 -7.14 3.03
N TRP A 208 9.35 -6.33 1.98
CA TRP A 208 9.52 -6.78 0.61
C TRP A 208 10.97 -6.99 0.24
N SER A 209 11.25 -8.01 -0.56
CA SER A 209 12.51 -8.04 -1.30
C SER A 209 12.52 -6.95 -2.38
N PRO A 210 13.69 -6.40 -2.77
CA PRO A 210 13.76 -5.37 -3.83
C PRO A 210 13.23 -5.84 -5.19
N SER A 211 13.23 -7.15 -5.43
CA SER A 211 12.67 -7.76 -6.64
C SER A 211 11.15 -7.88 -6.64
N ALA A 212 10.49 -7.57 -5.52
CA ALA A 212 9.07 -7.80 -5.28
C ALA A 212 8.61 -9.27 -5.42
N ARG A 213 9.54 -10.24 -5.51
CA ARG A 213 9.22 -11.67 -5.67
C ARG A 213 9.11 -12.41 -4.35
N GLN A 214 9.69 -11.86 -3.29
CA GLN A 214 9.72 -12.45 -1.96
C GLN A 214 9.32 -11.42 -0.93
N ILE A 215 8.85 -11.91 0.21
CA ILE A 215 8.61 -11.16 1.42
C ILE A 215 9.32 -11.83 2.58
N ALA A 216 9.68 -11.06 3.60
CA ALA A 216 10.11 -11.60 4.88
C ALA A 216 9.21 -11.04 5.98
N TYR A 217 9.07 -11.78 7.06
CA TYR A 217 8.28 -11.40 8.22
C TYR A 217 8.68 -12.21 9.45
N VAL A 218 8.32 -11.73 10.61
CA VAL A 218 8.46 -12.45 11.88
C VAL A 218 7.20 -13.26 12.13
N SER A 219 7.35 -14.56 12.49
CA SER A 219 6.25 -15.41 12.93
C SER A 219 6.56 -16.07 14.25
N PHE A 220 5.55 -16.19 15.11
CA PHE A 220 5.61 -16.86 16.39
C PHE A 220 5.06 -18.30 16.35
N GLU A 221 4.86 -18.88 15.18
CA GLU A 221 4.31 -20.23 15.00
C GLU A 221 5.09 -21.34 15.73
N SER A 222 6.37 -21.10 15.99
CA SER A 222 7.24 -21.99 16.79
C SER A 222 7.26 -21.65 18.29
N ARG A 223 6.30 -20.83 18.77
CA ARG A 223 6.20 -20.28 20.14
C ARG A 223 7.34 -19.32 20.54
N LYS A 224 8.22 -19.00 19.61
CA LYS A 224 9.28 -18.00 19.72
C LYS A 224 9.38 -17.24 18.39
N PRO A 225 9.84 -15.98 18.40
CA PRO A 225 9.97 -15.21 17.18
C PRO A 225 11.03 -15.83 16.26
N ALA A 226 10.69 -15.99 14.99
CA ALA A 226 11.61 -16.43 13.94
C ALA A 226 11.33 -15.62 12.66
N ILE A 227 12.36 -15.32 11.88
CA ILE A 227 12.22 -14.66 10.60
C ILE A 227 12.01 -15.72 9.52
N PHE A 228 10.96 -15.53 8.73
CA PHE A 228 10.64 -16.35 7.56
C PHE A 228 10.78 -15.52 6.29
N VAL A 229 11.24 -16.18 5.22
CA VAL A 229 11.20 -15.68 3.84
C VAL A 229 10.19 -16.49 3.06
N GLN A 230 9.30 -15.84 2.32
CA GLN A 230 8.27 -16.49 1.51
C GLN A 230 8.36 -16.02 0.07
N ASN A 231 8.38 -16.96 -0.87
CA ASN A 231 8.24 -16.69 -2.30
C ASN A 231 6.76 -16.48 -2.64
N LEU A 232 6.43 -15.38 -3.31
CA LEU A 232 5.03 -15.01 -3.59
C LEU A 232 4.38 -15.86 -4.68
N SER A 233 5.14 -16.35 -5.66
CA SER A 233 4.60 -17.16 -6.74
C SER A 233 4.42 -18.62 -6.33
N THR A 234 5.42 -19.22 -5.68
CA THR A 234 5.39 -20.63 -5.26
C THR A 234 4.76 -20.86 -3.90
N ARG A 235 4.57 -19.79 -3.11
CA ARG A 235 4.13 -19.83 -1.71
C ARG A 235 5.08 -20.59 -0.76
N GLN A 236 6.23 -21.02 -1.24
CA GLN A 236 7.24 -21.70 -0.43
C GLN A 236 7.77 -20.75 0.65
N ARG A 237 7.87 -21.26 1.88
CA ARG A 237 8.36 -20.56 3.07
C ARG A 237 9.63 -21.20 3.56
N THR A 238 10.62 -20.39 3.91
CA THR A 238 11.89 -20.83 4.49
C THR A 238 12.13 -20.06 5.79
N LYS A 239 12.41 -20.77 6.87
CA LYS A 239 12.83 -20.16 8.13
C LYS A 239 14.27 -19.67 7.96
N LEU A 240 14.48 -18.36 8.05
CA LEU A 240 15.80 -17.74 7.89
C LEU A 240 16.58 -17.72 9.20
N THR A 241 15.92 -17.41 10.32
CA THR A 241 16.54 -17.37 11.64
C THR A 241 15.70 -18.08 12.69
N ASP A 242 16.37 -18.61 13.70
CA ASP A 242 15.76 -19.28 14.85
C ASP A 242 16.71 -19.22 16.07
N PHE A 243 17.36 -18.07 16.26
CA PHE A 243 18.29 -17.86 17.37
C PHE A 243 17.54 -17.74 18.70
N SER A 244 18.25 -17.94 19.82
CA SER A 244 17.72 -17.67 21.15
C SER A 244 17.39 -16.18 21.29
N GLY A 245 16.29 -15.87 22.00
CA GLY A 245 15.82 -14.50 22.21
C GLY A 245 15.05 -13.91 21.03
N LEU A 246 15.16 -12.59 20.85
CA LEU A 246 14.49 -11.85 19.81
C LEU A 246 15.09 -12.16 18.42
N ASN A 247 14.23 -12.42 17.45
CA ASN A 247 14.52 -12.46 16.02
C ASN A 247 13.50 -11.54 15.36
N GLY A 248 13.88 -10.35 14.93
CA GLY A 248 12.91 -9.33 14.56
C GLY A 248 13.35 -8.35 13.47
N ALA A 249 12.41 -7.54 13.03
CA ALA A 249 12.60 -6.39 12.14
C ALA A 249 13.49 -6.67 10.92
N PRO A 250 13.18 -7.68 10.08
CA PRO A 250 13.98 -7.95 8.89
C PRO A 250 13.90 -6.79 7.89
N SER A 251 15.00 -6.50 7.21
CA SER A 251 15.12 -5.49 6.17
C SER A 251 16.10 -5.93 5.09
N TRP A 252 15.64 -6.00 3.84
CA TRP A 252 16.46 -6.39 2.70
C TRP A 252 17.41 -5.27 2.29
N SER A 253 18.66 -5.62 1.95
CA SER A 253 19.55 -4.69 1.27
C SER A 253 19.02 -4.36 -0.14
N PRO A 254 19.35 -3.19 -0.71
CA PRO A 254 18.86 -2.79 -2.04
C PRO A 254 19.25 -3.76 -3.16
N ASP A 255 20.37 -4.45 -3.03
CA ASP A 255 20.83 -5.50 -3.98
C ASP A 255 20.16 -6.86 -3.75
N GLY A 256 19.37 -7.02 -2.67
CA GLY A 256 18.68 -8.24 -2.32
C GLY A 256 19.58 -9.38 -1.80
N LYS A 257 20.87 -9.12 -1.59
CA LYS A 257 21.84 -10.17 -1.19
C LYS A 257 22.04 -10.28 0.31
N ARG A 258 21.62 -9.27 1.08
CA ARG A 258 21.79 -9.23 2.53
C ARG A 258 20.47 -8.94 3.23
N MET A 259 20.35 -9.41 4.47
CA MET A 259 19.23 -9.12 5.35
C MET A 259 19.75 -8.48 6.64
N ALA A 260 19.36 -7.24 6.90
CA ALA A 260 19.54 -6.63 8.21
C ALA A 260 18.40 -7.08 9.13
N MET A 261 18.68 -7.27 10.42
CA MET A 261 17.71 -7.72 11.40
C MET A 261 18.11 -7.33 12.82
N THR A 262 17.19 -7.43 13.74
CA THR A 262 17.41 -7.27 15.17
C THR A 262 17.47 -8.64 15.83
N LEU A 263 18.56 -8.94 16.53
CA LEU A 263 18.70 -10.17 17.32
C LEU A 263 19.14 -9.85 18.73
N SER A 264 18.65 -10.60 19.73
CA SER A 264 19.13 -10.51 21.13
C SER A 264 19.91 -11.75 21.58
N ARG A 265 20.45 -12.51 20.64
CA ARG A 265 21.16 -13.78 20.88
C ARG A 265 22.40 -13.63 21.78
N ASP A 266 23.04 -12.48 21.75
CA ASP A 266 24.26 -12.19 22.50
C ASP A 266 24.02 -11.22 23.70
N GLY A 267 22.76 -11.15 24.19
CA GLY A 267 22.34 -10.32 25.32
C GLY A 267 21.16 -9.41 24.98
N ASN A 268 21.38 -8.09 24.87
CA ASN A 268 20.37 -7.13 24.46
C ASN A 268 20.12 -7.13 22.95
N PRO A 269 19.02 -6.51 22.48
CA PRO A 269 18.73 -6.36 21.05
C PRO A 269 19.75 -5.49 20.33
N GLU A 270 20.35 -6.05 19.28
CA GLU A 270 21.39 -5.44 18.49
C GLU A 270 21.14 -5.66 16.98
N LEU A 271 21.80 -4.89 16.14
CA LEU A 271 21.72 -5.01 14.69
C LEU A 271 22.69 -6.05 14.17
N TYR A 272 22.17 -6.91 13.30
CA TYR A 272 22.94 -7.93 12.58
C TYR A 272 22.64 -7.84 11.09
N VAL A 273 23.59 -8.26 10.28
CA VAL A 273 23.43 -8.47 8.84
C VAL A 273 23.80 -9.89 8.49
N MET A 274 22.90 -10.56 7.77
CA MET A 274 23.14 -11.89 7.19
C MET A 274 23.36 -11.76 5.69
N ASP A 275 24.46 -12.33 5.19
CA ASP A 275 24.64 -12.59 3.77
C ASP A 275 23.75 -13.79 3.38
N LEU A 276 22.81 -13.58 2.47
CA LEU A 276 21.81 -14.60 2.10
C LEU A 276 22.36 -15.67 1.14
N THR A 277 23.57 -15.48 0.61
CA THR A 277 24.23 -16.47 -0.25
C THR A 277 25.07 -17.44 0.59
N THR A 278 25.82 -16.90 1.55
CA THR A 278 26.73 -17.67 2.39
C THR A 278 26.16 -18.04 3.74
N ASN A 279 25.02 -17.43 4.13
CA ASN A 279 24.40 -17.49 5.47
C ASN A 279 25.35 -16.98 6.59
N THR A 280 26.34 -16.16 6.24
CA THR A 280 27.26 -15.55 7.21
C THR A 280 26.53 -14.42 7.94
N LEU A 281 26.52 -14.50 9.28
CA LEU A 281 25.92 -13.52 10.17
C LEU A 281 26.99 -12.62 10.79
N THR A 282 26.85 -11.31 10.65
CA THR A 282 27.73 -10.30 11.21
C THR A 282 26.97 -9.39 12.17
N ARG A 283 27.44 -9.24 13.41
CA ARG A 283 26.95 -8.25 14.38
C ARG A 283 27.50 -6.88 14.01
N LEU A 284 26.63 -5.87 13.91
CA LEU A 284 26.98 -4.51 13.52
C LEU A 284 27.05 -3.54 14.70
N THR A 285 26.22 -3.77 15.75
CA THR A 285 26.22 -2.93 16.94
C THR A 285 26.55 -3.74 18.19
N ASN A 286 27.17 -3.07 19.15
CA ASN A 286 27.48 -3.62 20.46
C ASN A 286 27.37 -2.48 21.49
N ASN A 287 26.17 -2.26 22.00
CA ASN A 287 25.83 -1.14 22.89
C ASN A 287 24.90 -1.66 23.98
N PRO A 288 24.95 -1.18 25.23
CA PRO A 288 23.98 -1.55 26.27
C PRO A 288 22.55 -1.09 25.98
N ALA A 289 22.35 -0.13 25.05
CA ALA A 289 21.06 0.31 24.59
C ALA A 289 20.39 -0.73 23.65
N ILE A 290 19.09 -0.58 23.46
CA ILE A 290 18.32 -1.36 22.48
C ILE A 290 18.52 -0.74 21.09
N ASP A 291 19.12 -1.51 20.16
CA ASP A 291 19.24 -1.16 18.77
C ASP A 291 18.32 -2.05 17.94
N THR A 292 17.35 -1.44 17.24
CA THR A 292 16.26 -2.19 16.57
C THR A 292 15.77 -1.50 15.30
N GLU A 293 14.94 -2.23 14.52
CA GLU A 293 14.21 -1.72 13.36
C GLU A 293 15.12 -1.13 12.26
N PRO A 294 16.13 -1.90 11.79
CA PRO A 294 17.03 -1.41 10.76
C PRO A 294 16.33 -1.22 9.43
N ARG A 295 16.71 -0.16 8.69
CA ARG A 295 16.35 0.11 7.30
C ARG A 295 17.58 0.50 6.52
N TRP A 296 17.76 -0.08 5.34
CA TRP A 296 18.89 0.23 4.47
C TRP A 296 18.73 1.59 3.78
N THR A 297 19.83 2.33 3.64
CA THR A 297 19.93 3.43 2.66
C THR A 297 19.96 2.87 1.24
N SER A 298 19.55 3.66 0.23
CA SER A 298 19.42 3.21 -1.15
C SER A 298 20.76 2.77 -1.77
N ASP A 299 21.87 3.30 -1.27
CA ASP A 299 23.24 2.91 -1.68
C ASP A 299 23.76 1.62 -1.00
N GLY A 300 23.00 1.07 -0.05
CA GLY A 300 23.38 -0.14 0.69
C GLY A 300 24.61 -0.02 1.59
N LYS A 301 25.05 1.23 1.91
CA LYS A 301 26.25 1.48 2.72
C LYS A 301 25.93 1.80 4.17
N SER A 302 24.69 2.14 4.49
CA SER A 302 24.29 2.51 5.85
C SER A 302 22.96 1.85 6.23
N LEU A 303 22.72 1.79 7.53
CA LEU A 303 21.41 1.47 8.12
C LEU A 303 20.91 2.69 8.90
N VAL A 304 19.63 3.03 8.78
CA VAL A 304 18.92 3.84 9.76
C VAL A 304 18.20 2.91 10.72
N PHE A 305 18.17 3.25 12.01
CA PHE A 305 17.63 2.35 13.03
C PHE A 305 17.15 3.13 14.25
N THR A 306 16.32 2.50 15.07
CA THR A 306 15.86 3.02 16.35
C THR A 306 16.82 2.61 17.45
N SER A 307 17.22 3.56 18.32
CA SER A 307 18.05 3.30 19.50
C SER A 307 17.65 4.20 20.68
N ASP A 308 17.66 3.66 21.87
CA ASP A 308 17.40 4.40 23.10
C ASP A 308 18.68 4.88 23.83
N ARG A 309 19.84 4.81 23.19
CA ARG A 309 21.16 5.19 23.72
C ARG A 309 21.27 6.64 24.24
N SER A 310 20.34 7.49 23.88
CA SER A 310 20.26 8.88 24.37
C SER A 310 19.17 9.12 25.41
N GLY A 311 18.71 8.07 26.11
CA GLY A 311 17.71 8.15 27.18
C GLY A 311 16.26 7.96 26.72
N GLY A 312 16.05 7.68 25.44
CA GLY A 312 14.74 7.36 24.83
C GLY A 312 14.91 7.06 23.35
N PRO A 313 13.90 6.40 22.70
CA PRO A 313 14.00 6.00 21.30
C PRO A 313 14.20 7.20 20.37
N GLN A 314 15.25 7.14 19.57
CA GLN A 314 15.59 8.09 18.53
C GLN A 314 16.13 7.37 17.31
N ILE A 315 16.15 8.05 16.16
CA ILE A 315 16.65 7.48 14.92
C ILE A 315 18.13 7.81 14.75
N TYR A 316 18.90 6.78 14.43
CA TYR A 316 20.34 6.84 14.18
C TYR A 316 20.66 6.30 12.80
N ARG A 317 21.81 6.70 12.25
CA ARG A 317 22.42 6.14 11.04
C ARG A 317 23.73 5.49 11.39
N LEU A 318 23.93 4.24 10.99
CA LEU A 318 25.16 3.47 11.10
C LEU A 318 25.80 3.32 9.72
N ASN A 319 27.05 3.71 9.56
CA ASN A 319 27.87 3.33 8.41
C ASN A 319 28.39 1.92 8.60
N ILE A 320 28.07 0.97 7.70
CA ILE A 320 28.38 -0.45 7.86
C ILE A 320 29.87 -0.71 7.75
N ALA A 321 30.59 0.03 6.91
CA ALA A 321 32.03 -0.18 6.69
C ALA A 321 32.91 0.35 7.83
N THR A 322 32.53 1.50 8.42
CA THR A 322 33.33 2.15 9.46
C THR A 322 32.82 1.90 10.88
N GLY A 323 31.56 1.49 11.04
CA GLY A 323 30.89 1.38 12.35
C GLY A 323 30.45 2.73 12.92
N ASP A 324 30.68 3.86 12.23
CA ASP A 324 30.32 5.18 12.70
C ASP A 324 28.81 5.32 12.83
N THR A 325 28.36 5.77 14.01
CA THR A 325 26.95 5.94 14.34
C THR A 325 26.65 7.41 14.62
N LYS A 326 25.63 7.97 13.92
CA LYS A 326 25.19 9.35 14.08
C LYS A 326 23.69 9.42 14.37
N ARG A 327 23.29 10.22 15.38
CA ARG A 327 21.89 10.53 15.66
C ARG A 327 21.31 11.43 14.58
N LEU A 328 20.10 11.14 14.11
CA LEU A 328 19.39 11.89 13.08
C LEU A 328 18.24 12.74 13.64
N THR A 329 17.56 12.29 14.70
CA THR A 329 16.37 12.96 15.23
C THR A 329 16.66 13.64 16.58
N PHE A 330 16.18 14.86 16.74
CA PHE A 330 16.39 15.69 17.95
C PHE A 330 15.09 16.29 18.49
N THR A 331 14.02 16.25 17.71
CA THR A 331 12.70 16.79 18.08
C THR A 331 11.88 15.71 18.76
N GLY A 332 11.29 16.04 19.92
CA GLY A 332 10.45 15.12 20.70
C GLY A 332 11.23 14.11 21.52
N LYS A 333 10.51 13.40 22.41
CA LYS A 333 11.10 12.41 23.33
C LYS A 333 11.17 10.99 22.73
N PHE A 334 10.35 10.72 21.73
CA PHE A 334 10.22 9.40 21.13
C PHE A 334 10.14 9.53 19.60
N ASN A 335 11.07 8.88 18.92
CA ASN A 335 11.09 8.69 17.47
C ASN A 335 11.52 7.23 17.20
N ALA A 336 10.68 6.44 16.54
CA ALA A 336 10.91 5.02 16.30
C ALA A 336 10.30 4.55 14.97
N ARG A 337 10.62 3.34 14.55
CA ARG A 337 10.05 2.70 13.35
C ARG A 337 10.21 3.55 12.10
N ALA A 338 11.40 4.12 11.92
CA ALA A 338 11.65 4.93 10.75
C ALA A 338 11.69 4.09 9.48
N ASP A 339 11.06 4.60 8.43
CA ASP A 339 11.33 4.20 7.05
C ASP A 339 12.08 5.33 6.34
N ILE A 340 13.01 4.99 5.46
CA ILE A 340 13.76 5.95 4.65
C ILE A 340 13.23 5.95 3.22
N SER A 341 13.00 7.13 2.65
CA SER A 341 12.51 7.23 1.28
C SER A 341 13.49 6.62 0.27
N PRO A 342 13.02 6.00 -0.83
CA PRO A 342 13.90 5.42 -1.85
C PRO A 342 14.95 6.35 -2.45
N ASN A 343 14.77 7.67 -2.36
CA ASN A 343 15.74 8.69 -2.77
C ASN A 343 16.64 9.18 -1.63
N ASP A 344 16.61 8.53 -0.47
CA ASP A 344 17.37 8.86 0.76
C ASP A 344 17.17 10.29 1.29
N ARG A 345 16.15 11.02 0.83
CA ARG A 345 15.93 12.41 1.23
C ARG A 345 15.11 12.57 2.49
N HIS A 346 14.17 11.66 2.75
CA HIS A 346 13.22 11.80 3.85
C HIS A 346 13.22 10.59 4.77
N LEU A 347 12.98 10.84 6.06
CA LEU A 347 12.61 9.84 7.05
C LEU A 347 11.14 10.03 7.42
N ALA A 348 10.33 8.99 7.33
CA ALA A 348 9.02 8.92 7.97
C ALA A 348 9.14 8.05 9.22
N MET A 349 8.56 8.47 10.35
CA MET A 349 8.73 7.77 11.62
C MET A 349 7.51 7.91 12.51
N VAL A 350 7.36 7.01 13.46
CA VAL A 350 6.44 7.18 14.58
C VAL A 350 7.05 8.17 15.56
N HIS A 351 6.30 9.23 15.85
CA HIS A 351 6.72 10.35 16.69
C HIS A 351 5.75 10.57 17.83
N GLN A 352 6.27 10.90 18.99
CA GLN A 352 5.50 11.36 20.14
C GLN A 352 5.95 12.77 20.54
N ALA A 353 5.13 13.78 20.22
CA ALA A 353 5.38 15.17 20.57
C ALA A 353 5.16 15.44 22.06
N GLY A 354 4.18 14.80 22.65
CA GLY A 354 3.78 14.91 24.05
C GLY A 354 2.50 14.12 24.33
N GLY A 355 2.19 13.84 25.58
CA GLY A 355 1.03 13.01 25.95
C GLY A 355 1.18 11.56 25.48
N ASN A 356 0.06 10.90 25.15
CA ASN A 356 0.01 9.50 24.72
C ASN A 356 -0.27 9.34 23.21
N ASN A 357 -0.15 10.40 22.43
CA ASN A 357 -0.44 10.37 21.00
C ASN A 357 0.82 10.02 20.21
N TYR A 358 0.72 9.00 19.39
CA TYR A 358 1.72 8.60 18.42
C TYR A 358 1.25 8.99 17.01
N THR A 359 2.04 9.80 16.33
CA THR A 359 1.74 10.37 15.03
C THR A 359 2.83 9.99 14.03
N ILE A 360 2.56 10.15 12.74
CA ILE A 360 3.60 10.05 11.73
C ILE A 360 4.25 11.42 11.54
N ALA A 361 5.57 11.46 11.70
CA ALA A 361 6.39 12.64 11.41
C ALA A 361 7.31 12.37 10.22
N LEU A 362 7.69 13.45 9.57
CA LEU A 362 8.62 13.48 8.44
C LEU A 362 9.81 14.37 8.79
N GLN A 363 11.00 13.91 8.46
CA GLN A 363 12.22 14.72 8.50
C GLN A 363 12.88 14.75 7.13
N ASP A 364 13.14 15.94 6.58
CA ASP A 364 13.96 16.12 5.40
C ASP A 364 15.45 16.07 5.83
N LEU A 365 16.17 15.07 5.33
CA LEU A 365 17.56 14.81 5.68
C LEU A 365 18.54 15.80 5.03
N SER A 366 18.12 16.56 4.01
CA SER A 366 18.94 17.54 3.32
C SER A 366 19.06 18.87 4.07
N ASN A 367 18.02 19.26 4.80
CA ASN A 367 17.95 20.55 5.49
C ASN A 367 17.54 20.43 6.98
N GLY A 368 17.20 19.21 7.45
CA GLY A 368 16.82 18.94 8.83
C GLY A 368 15.42 19.39 9.22
N ILE A 369 14.59 19.86 8.27
CA ILE A 369 13.20 20.26 8.56
C ILE A 369 12.40 19.06 9.04
N PHE A 370 11.78 19.23 10.21
CA PHE A 370 10.92 18.23 10.84
C PHE A 370 9.47 18.71 10.83
N SER A 371 8.53 17.85 10.46
CA SER A 371 7.09 18.14 10.45
C SER A 371 6.28 16.94 10.91
N THR A 372 5.19 17.19 11.63
CA THR A 372 4.20 16.17 11.97
C THR A 372 3.17 16.10 10.84
N LEU A 373 3.00 14.91 10.25
CA LEU A 373 2.10 14.70 9.11
C LEU A 373 0.68 14.34 9.52
N THR A 374 0.51 13.69 10.68
CA THR A 374 -0.80 13.24 11.17
C THR A 374 -1.11 13.80 12.54
N ASP A 375 -2.40 13.84 12.84
CA ASP A 375 -2.97 14.37 14.10
C ASP A 375 -3.83 13.33 14.84
N THR A 376 -3.86 12.10 14.35
CA THR A 376 -4.59 10.98 14.96
C THR A 376 -3.80 10.35 16.11
N PRO A 377 -4.47 9.78 17.14
CA PRO A 377 -3.80 9.42 18.40
C PRO A 377 -2.93 8.15 18.34
N LEU A 378 -3.09 7.31 17.33
CA LEU A 378 -2.38 6.02 17.23
C LEU A 378 -2.06 5.70 15.77
N ASP A 379 -1.07 6.39 15.23
CA ASP A 379 -0.52 6.11 13.90
C ASP A 379 0.79 5.35 14.02
N GLU A 380 0.95 4.31 13.21
CA GLU A 380 2.12 3.44 13.29
C GLU A 380 2.62 2.96 11.93
N SER A 381 3.87 2.51 11.91
CA SER A 381 4.49 1.77 10.81
C SER A 381 4.39 2.49 9.45
N PRO A 382 4.95 3.71 9.33
CA PRO A 382 4.99 4.39 8.04
C PRO A 382 5.86 3.62 7.05
N SER A 383 5.45 3.61 5.77
CA SER A 383 6.24 3.06 4.68
C SER A 383 6.09 3.91 3.41
N PHE A 384 7.22 4.26 2.80
CA PHE A 384 7.23 5.08 1.59
C PHE A 384 6.76 4.33 0.36
N SER A 385 6.08 5.07 -0.53
CA SER A 385 5.88 4.63 -1.92
C SER A 385 7.21 4.60 -2.69
N PRO A 386 7.33 3.73 -3.73
CA PRO A 386 8.60 3.58 -4.45
C PRO A 386 9.02 4.84 -5.23
N ASN A 387 8.11 5.78 -5.50
CA ASN A 387 8.44 7.09 -6.07
C ASN A 387 8.79 8.18 -5.03
N SER A 388 8.85 7.83 -3.74
CA SER A 388 9.17 8.77 -2.64
C SER A 388 8.19 9.95 -2.51
N LYS A 389 6.94 9.83 -2.94
CA LYS A 389 5.96 10.94 -2.89
C LYS A 389 4.85 10.73 -1.86
N MET A 390 4.63 9.50 -1.44
CA MET A 390 3.56 9.15 -0.52
C MET A 390 4.04 8.22 0.58
N VAL A 391 3.28 8.17 1.67
CA VAL A 391 3.49 7.26 2.81
C VAL A 391 2.19 6.51 3.08
N VAL A 392 2.26 5.19 3.21
CA VAL A 392 1.21 4.37 3.81
C VAL A 392 1.52 4.17 5.29
N TYR A 393 0.51 4.15 6.13
CA TYR A 393 0.64 3.95 7.57
C TYR A 393 -0.63 3.28 8.14
N ALA A 394 -0.52 2.65 9.30
CA ALA A 394 -1.69 2.16 10.01
C ALA A 394 -2.23 3.27 10.92
N THR A 395 -3.55 3.46 10.92
CA THR A 395 -4.26 4.48 11.71
C THR A 395 -5.59 3.92 12.22
N ARG A 396 -6.37 4.74 12.91
CA ARG A 396 -7.69 4.37 13.41
C ARG A 396 -8.80 5.22 12.81
N LYS A 397 -9.94 4.56 12.54
CA LYS A 397 -11.23 5.20 12.27
C LYS A 397 -12.22 4.70 13.34
N GLY A 398 -12.45 5.51 14.36
CA GLY A 398 -13.12 5.05 15.57
C GLY A 398 -12.34 3.92 16.26
N ASN A 399 -12.97 2.77 16.45
CA ASN A 399 -12.34 1.60 17.07
C ASN A 399 -11.70 0.61 16.08
N LYS A 400 -11.71 0.92 14.77
CA LYS A 400 -11.16 0.03 13.74
C LYS A 400 -9.80 0.53 13.26
N GLY A 401 -8.82 -0.38 13.18
CA GLY A 401 -7.55 -0.15 12.51
C GLY A 401 -7.76 -0.14 10.99
N VAL A 402 -7.26 0.89 10.31
CA VAL A 402 -7.37 1.07 8.87
C VAL A 402 -6.03 1.53 8.28
N LEU A 403 -5.84 1.39 6.97
CA LEU A 403 -4.69 1.98 6.29
C LEU A 403 -4.98 3.44 5.96
N GLY A 404 -4.01 4.31 6.26
CA GLY A 404 -3.93 5.67 5.76
C GLY A 404 -2.88 5.78 4.67
N ILE A 405 -3.13 6.60 3.66
CA ILE A 405 -2.13 7.00 2.66
C ILE A 405 -2.14 8.52 2.59
N MET A 406 -0.96 9.13 2.55
CA MET A 406 -0.84 10.57 2.46
C MET A 406 0.34 11.00 1.59
N SER A 407 0.26 12.22 1.04
CA SER A 407 1.39 12.90 0.42
C SER A 407 2.37 13.44 1.47
N LEU A 408 3.65 13.62 1.08
CA LEU A 408 4.68 14.09 2.01
C LEU A 408 4.46 15.52 2.52
N ASP A 409 3.72 16.33 1.78
CA ASP A 409 3.32 17.69 2.20
C ASP A 409 2.08 17.69 3.14
N GLY A 410 1.50 16.51 3.41
CA GLY A 410 0.34 16.32 4.25
C GLY A 410 -0.97 16.89 3.70
N ARG A 411 -0.95 17.47 2.48
CA ARG A 411 -2.14 18.12 1.87
C ARG A 411 -3.13 17.15 1.23
N PHE A 412 -2.69 15.94 0.91
CA PHE A 412 -3.54 14.86 0.43
C PHE A 412 -3.54 13.70 1.42
N LYS A 413 -4.72 13.27 1.84
CA LYS A 413 -4.90 12.13 2.76
C LYS A 413 -6.09 11.30 2.32
N LEU A 414 -5.93 9.98 2.35
CA LEU A 414 -7.02 9.04 2.15
C LEU A 414 -6.96 7.90 3.18
N ARG A 415 -8.09 7.23 3.40
CA ARG A 415 -8.19 6.03 4.24
C ARG A 415 -8.76 4.88 3.43
N LEU A 416 -8.09 3.72 3.55
CA LEU A 416 -8.58 2.46 3.02
C LEU A 416 -9.28 1.71 4.15
N PRO A 417 -10.56 1.40 4.05
CA PRO A 417 -11.25 0.66 5.09
C PRO A 417 -10.75 -0.79 5.15
N ALA A 418 -10.49 -1.31 6.35
CA ALA A 418 -10.36 -2.74 6.56
C ALA A 418 -11.74 -3.38 6.42
N VAL A 419 -11.84 -4.48 5.68
CA VAL A 419 -13.10 -5.21 5.52
C VAL A 419 -13.45 -5.95 6.81
N ASP A 420 -12.44 -6.51 7.49
CA ASP A 420 -12.58 -7.26 8.76
C ASP A 420 -11.29 -7.14 9.56
N GLY A 421 -11.40 -6.89 10.87
CA GLY A 421 -10.27 -6.84 11.80
C GLY A 421 -9.60 -5.47 11.95
N GLU A 422 -8.36 -5.49 12.46
CA GLU A 422 -7.49 -4.33 12.66
C GLU A 422 -6.24 -4.48 11.80
N VAL A 423 -6.06 -3.55 10.86
CA VAL A 423 -4.89 -3.53 9.98
C VAL A 423 -3.71 -2.88 10.69
N ARG A 424 -2.54 -3.52 10.58
CA ARG A 424 -1.29 -3.11 11.21
C ARG A 424 -0.10 -3.32 10.28
N GLU A 425 0.99 -2.63 10.56
CA GLU A 425 2.31 -2.81 9.96
C GLU A 425 2.29 -2.86 8.41
N PRO A 426 1.67 -1.87 7.75
CA PRO A 426 1.68 -1.83 6.30
C PRO A 426 3.09 -1.58 5.76
N VAL A 427 3.38 -2.21 4.62
CA VAL A 427 4.62 -1.97 3.86
C VAL A 427 4.28 -1.84 2.39
N TRP A 428 4.69 -0.73 1.79
CA TRP A 428 4.52 -0.49 0.36
C TRP A 428 5.48 -1.36 -0.45
N SER A 429 5.02 -1.95 -1.55
CA SER A 429 5.89 -2.74 -2.42
C SER A 429 6.88 -1.86 -3.19
N PRO A 430 8.04 -2.39 -3.62
CA PRO A 430 8.77 -1.82 -4.75
C PRO A 430 7.91 -1.84 -6.02
N TYR A 431 8.41 -1.23 -7.11
CA TYR A 431 7.79 -1.40 -8.42
C TYR A 431 7.74 -2.88 -8.80
N LEU A 432 6.57 -3.36 -9.20
CA LEU A 432 6.39 -4.73 -9.69
C LEU A 432 6.93 -4.83 -11.12
N ARG A 433 7.87 -5.75 -11.35
CA ARG A 433 8.50 -5.99 -12.67
C ARG A 433 7.90 -7.21 -13.35
#